data_948dc2a3835d5cc394a7be44bce023c7
#
_entry.id   948dc2a3835d5cc394a7be44bce023c7
#
_cell.length_a   1.000
_cell.length_b   1.000
_cell.length_c   1.000
_cell.angle_alpha   90.00
_cell.angle_beta   90.00
_cell.angle_gamma   90.00
#
_symmetry.space_group_name_H-M   'P 1'
#
loop_
_entity.id
_entity.type
_entity.pdbx_description
1 polymer ?
#
loop_
_entity_poly.entity_id
_entity_poly.type
_entity_poly.pdbx_seq_one_letter_code
_entity_poly.pdbx_strand_id
1 'polypeptide(L)'
;DDTVAYSGRATGPKHQDDVDQDVWIADFSPLREKGRFYLDVPGVGRSVEFEIGDNVYDFAFTTAMRGFYLWRCGCPVEGTHNGIRYAHPACHLDDGYEDYLGREGHKRDATGGWHDAGDYGKYTVNAGITVGCLFMAWDHFQDKLQEVSLDLPDTAPGYPDFLQEIKWETDWLLKMPYPDGSGRVSHKLTRTNFSGFIMPENDDEKRYFTEWSSAATADFVAMMAMAARHFKPYDAAYAEKCLEAARTSYAFLKAHPEPQRFHQGDFRTGGYQSNDADDRLWAAAEMWQTTGEPQYLKDFEERAVVAPTRRWGPATTGKIDEDWDWGNVRNLAMFTYVLSEREGRAPELLAAIRNDVLSTADRLVAQAND
;
A
#
# COMPACT_ATOMS: atom_id res chain seq x y z
N ASP A 1 2.35 18.23 38.49
CA ASP A 1 1.19 18.33 39.36
C ASP A 1 0.64 16.91 39.58
N ASP A 2 0.59 16.46 40.84
CA ASP A 2 0.11 15.12 41.23
C ASP A 2 -1.39 15.15 41.58
N THR A 3 -2.16 15.94 40.88
CA THR A 3 -3.62 16.03 41.09
C THR A 3 -4.29 14.78 40.48
N VAL A 4 -5.24 14.20 41.22
CA VAL A 4 -6.02 13.06 40.73
C VAL A 4 -7.05 13.53 39.70
N ALA A 5 -6.85 13.20 38.45
CA ALA A 5 -7.80 13.53 37.37
C ALA A 5 -8.95 12.52 37.26
N TYR A 6 -8.70 11.25 37.59
CA TYR A 6 -9.70 10.18 37.55
C TYR A 6 -9.34 9.09 38.57
N SER A 7 -10.34 8.45 39.13
CA SER A 7 -10.18 7.32 40.07
C SER A 7 -11.15 6.23 39.73
N GLY A 8 -10.68 4.99 39.68
CA GLY A 8 -11.47 3.79 39.33
C GLY A 8 -10.95 2.56 40.03
N ARG A 9 -11.49 1.40 39.64
CA ARG A 9 -11.01 0.08 40.10
C ARG A 9 -10.62 -0.75 38.87
N ALA A 10 -9.44 -1.38 38.96
CA ALA A 10 -9.08 -2.38 37.99
C ALA A 10 -9.97 -3.64 38.17
N THR A 11 -10.35 -4.25 37.05
CA THR A 11 -11.07 -5.51 36.98
C THR A 11 -10.14 -6.63 36.58
N GLY A 12 -10.27 -7.80 37.18
CA GLY A 12 -9.39 -8.95 36.92
C GLY A 12 -9.18 -9.81 38.18
N PRO A 13 -8.26 -10.78 38.12
CA PRO A 13 -7.44 -11.11 36.93
C PRO A 13 -8.28 -11.71 35.81
N LYS A 14 -7.89 -11.44 34.55
CA LYS A 14 -8.37 -12.12 33.37
C LYS A 14 -7.17 -12.80 32.70
N HIS A 15 -7.24 -14.08 32.46
CA HIS A 15 -6.20 -14.81 31.74
C HIS A 15 -6.19 -14.42 30.27
N GLN A 16 -5.02 -14.09 29.74
CA GLN A 16 -4.79 -13.81 28.33
C GLN A 16 -3.99 -14.98 27.74
N ASP A 17 -4.68 -15.83 26.97
CA ASP A 17 -4.10 -17.06 26.42
C ASP A 17 -2.93 -16.79 25.47
N ASP A 18 -2.99 -15.68 24.71
CA ASP A 18 -1.97 -15.32 23.72
C ASP A 18 -0.57 -15.05 24.31
N VAL A 19 -0.54 -14.62 25.56
CA VAL A 19 0.71 -14.28 26.28
C VAL A 19 0.91 -15.10 27.54
N ASP A 20 0.00 -16.02 27.85
CA ASP A 20 -0.02 -16.87 29.05
C ASP A 20 0.19 -16.03 30.34
N GLN A 21 -0.60 -14.98 30.49
CA GLN A 21 -0.53 -14.06 31.61
C GLN A 21 -1.89 -13.69 32.18
N ASP A 22 -1.97 -13.51 33.49
CA ASP A 22 -3.12 -12.91 34.14
C ASP A 22 -2.99 -11.39 34.14
N VAL A 23 -3.95 -10.70 33.55
CA VAL A 23 -3.95 -9.24 33.43
C VAL A 23 -5.09 -8.60 34.22
N TRP A 24 -4.87 -7.35 34.62
CA TRP A 24 -5.88 -6.51 35.24
C TRP A 24 -6.15 -5.32 34.32
N ILE A 25 -7.43 -5.00 34.08
CA ILE A 25 -7.85 -3.93 33.19
C ILE A 25 -8.22 -2.72 34.02
N ALA A 26 -7.52 -1.61 33.81
CA ALA A 26 -7.85 -0.30 34.38
C ALA A 26 -8.53 0.54 33.30
N ASP A 27 -9.86 0.57 33.31
CA ASP A 27 -10.65 1.38 32.39
C ASP A 27 -10.75 2.82 32.89
N PHE A 28 -10.17 3.76 32.15
CA PHE A 28 -10.27 5.21 32.36
C PHE A 28 -10.89 5.93 31.16
N SER A 29 -11.62 5.22 30.32
CA SER A 29 -12.35 5.79 29.17
C SER A 29 -13.25 6.99 29.50
N PRO A 30 -13.80 7.16 30.74
CA PRO A 30 -14.53 8.38 31.09
C PRO A 30 -13.66 9.64 31.18
N LEU A 31 -12.34 9.52 31.36
CA LEU A 31 -11.42 10.67 31.38
C LEU A 31 -11.29 11.23 29.96
N ARG A 32 -11.76 12.50 29.77
CA ARG A 32 -11.72 13.22 28.48
C ARG A 32 -10.83 14.46 28.51
N GLU A 33 -10.29 14.76 29.68
CA GLU A 33 -9.36 15.89 29.84
C GLU A 33 -8.08 15.63 29.05
N LYS A 34 -7.67 16.64 28.28
CA LYS A 34 -6.39 16.57 27.54
C LYS A 34 -5.24 16.91 28.46
N GLY A 35 -4.15 16.18 28.34
CA GLY A 35 -2.96 16.39 29.15
C GLY A 35 -2.06 15.18 29.24
N ARG A 36 -1.05 15.27 30.09
CA ARG A 36 -0.12 14.16 30.38
C ARG A 36 -0.51 13.52 31.70
N PHE A 37 -0.63 12.22 31.71
CA PHE A 37 -1.12 11.42 32.81
C PHE A 37 -0.21 10.22 33.05
N TYR A 38 -0.33 9.65 34.23
CA TYR A 38 0.19 8.32 34.57
C TYR A 38 -0.86 7.60 35.41
N LEU A 39 -0.82 6.28 35.42
CA LEU A 39 -1.61 5.46 36.35
C LEU A 39 -0.79 5.24 37.61
N ASP A 40 -1.41 5.45 38.77
CA ASP A 40 -0.84 5.10 40.09
C ASP A 40 -1.70 3.99 40.71
N VAL A 41 -1.12 2.79 40.80
CA VAL A 41 -1.82 1.61 41.33
C VAL A 41 -1.23 1.27 42.69
N PRO A 42 -2.01 1.39 43.79
CA PRO A 42 -1.52 1.10 45.14
C PRO A 42 -0.94 -0.32 45.24
N GLY A 43 0.28 -0.43 45.74
CA GLY A 43 0.98 -1.71 45.85
C GLY A 43 1.69 -2.22 44.62
N VAL A 44 1.49 -1.56 43.47
CA VAL A 44 2.15 -1.89 42.19
C VAL A 44 3.09 -0.74 41.78
N GLY A 45 2.64 0.50 41.82
CA GLY A 45 3.44 1.67 41.48
C GLY A 45 2.84 2.51 40.31
N ARG A 46 3.68 3.38 39.76
CA ARG A 46 3.31 4.29 38.67
C ARG A 46 3.68 3.70 37.32
N SER A 47 2.80 3.92 36.33
CA SER A 47 3.10 3.64 34.92
C SER A 47 4.08 4.66 34.34
N VAL A 48 4.52 4.42 33.12
CA VAL A 48 5.07 5.47 32.26
C VAL A 48 4.01 6.54 32.03
N GLU A 49 4.45 7.78 31.77
CA GLU A 49 3.53 8.84 31.38
C GLU A 49 2.98 8.59 29.99
N PHE A 50 1.71 8.93 29.79
CA PHE A 50 1.04 8.91 28.49
C PHE A 50 0.25 10.20 28.31
N GLU A 51 -0.09 10.49 27.08
CA GLU A 51 -0.85 11.69 26.71
C GLU A 51 -2.28 11.33 26.28
N ILE A 52 -3.23 12.15 26.67
CA ILE A 52 -4.58 12.19 26.10
C ILE A 52 -4.70 13.50 25.31
N GLY A 53 -4.89 13.41 24.02
CA GLY A 53 -4.91 14.58 23.13
C GLY A 53 -5.36 14.20 21.72
N ASP A 54 -5.56 15.23 20.88
CA ASP A 54 -5.98 15.03 19.49
C ASP A 54 -4.84 14.58 18.58
N ASN A 55 -3.58 14.87 18.97
CA ASN A 55 -2.39 14.74 18.13
C ASN A 55 -1.40 13.65 18.62
N VAL A 56 -1.89 12.74 19.45
CA VAL A 56 -1.02 11.73 20.10
C VAL A 56 -0.37 10.76 19.10
N TYR A 57 -0.93 10.62 17.90
CA TYR A 57 -0.40 9.77 16.83
C TYR A 57 0.37 10.54 15.75
N ASP A 58 0.40 11.86 15.75
CA ASP A 58 1.02 12.68 14.69
C ASP A 58 2.50 12.33 14.50
N PHE A 59 3.23 12.19 15.62
CA PHE A 59 4.65 11.82 15.58
C PHE A 59 4.86 10.41 15.01
N ALA A 60 4.05 9.44 15.42
CA ALA A 60 4.15 8.07 14.92
C ALA A 60 3.82 8.00 13.43
N PHE A 61 2.74 8.69 13.01
CA PHE A 61 2.34 8.77 11.61
C PHE A 61 3.43 9.42 10.75
N THR A 62 3.92 10.60 11.15
CA THR A 62 4.97 11.31 10.42
C THR A 62 6.25 10.48 10.31
N THR A 63 6.63 9.78 11.41
CA THR A 63 7.80 8.91 11.43
C THR A 63 7.64 7.74 10.45
N ALA A 64 6.47 7.11 10.44
CA ALA A 64 6.18 6.00 9.50
C ALA A 64 6.21 6.49 8.04
N MET A 65 5.58 7.63 7.74
CA MET A 65 5.58 8.20 6.40
C MET A 65 6.99 8.62 5.93
N ARG A 66 7.81 9.19 6.83
CA ARG A 66 9.22 9.48 6.52
C ARG A 66 10.04 8.23 6.24
N GLY A 67 9.60 7.06 6.69
CA GLY A 67 10.18 5.78 6.32
C GLY A 67 10.21 5.56 4.82
N PHE A 68 9.14 5.92 4.10
CA PHE A 68 9.10 5.84 2.63
C PHE A 68 10.17 6.71 1.97
N TYR A 69 10.33 7.95 2.44
CA TYR A 69 11.38 8.83 1.95
C TYR A 69 12.79 8.22 2.14
N LEU A 70 13.06 7.61 3.29
CA LEU A 70 14.36 6.97 3.55
C LEU A 70 14.59 5.72 2.68
N TRP A 71 13.54 5.15 2.12
CA TRP A 71 13.58 4.03 1.18
C TRP A 71 13.59 4.45 -0.30
N ARG A 72 13.61 5.74 -0.59
CA ARG A 72 13.69 6.22 -1.97
C ARG A 72 14.95 5.72 -2.68
N CYS A 73 14.77 5.14 -3.86
CA CYS A 73 15.83 4.77 -4.79
C CYS A 73 16.17 5.94 -5.73
N GLY A 74 17.41 6.08 -6.15
CA GLY A 74 17.80 7.04 -7.20
C GLY A 74 18.03 8.47 -6.75
N CYS A 75 17.96 8.78 -5.47
CA CYS A 75 18.26 10.10 -4.93
C CYS A 75 19.05 10.01 -3.61
N PRO A 76 19.72 11.09 -3.19
CA PRO A 76 20.24 11.15 -1.84
C PRO A 76 19.09 11.26 -0.85
N VAL A 77 19.22 10.59 0.29
CA VAL A 77 18.28 10.69 1.42
C VAL A 77 19.01 11.15 2.67
N GLU A 78 18.33 11.94 3.49
CA GLU A 78 18.85 12.40 4.77
C GLU A 78 17.72 12.64 5.76
N GLY A 79 17.86 12.10 6.97
CA GLY A 79 16.92 12.33 8.06
C GLY A 79 17.59 12.15 9.41
N THR A 80 16.99 12.71 10.45
CA THR A 80 17.41 12.52 11.83
C THR A 80 16.22 12.04 12.65
N HIS A 81 16.42 10.98 13.42
CA HIS A 81 15.43 10.46 14.35
C HIS A 81 16.12 10.10 15.68
N ASN A 82 15.60 10.57 16.79
CA ASN A 82 16.18 10.37 18.14
C ASN A 82 17.67 10.72 18.23
N GLY A 83 18.11 11.78 17.55
CA GLY A 83 19.51 12.22 17.53
C GLY A 83 20.44 11.38 16.65
N ILE A 84 19.94 10.37 15.97
CA ILE A 84 20.69 9.55 15.03
C ILE A 84 20.42 10.05 13.61
N ARG A 85 21.48 10.36 12.88
CA ARG A 85 21.39 10.75 11.46
C ARG A 85 21.38 9.51 10.58
N TYR A 86 20.41 9.44 9.68
CA TYR A 86 20.28 8.45 8.61
C TYR A 86 20.50 9.15 7.28
N ALA A 87 21.48 8.72 6.52
CA ALA A 87 21.77 9.34 5.23
C ALA A 87 22.57 8.40 4.34
N HIS A 88 22.30 8.47 3.05
CA HIS A 88 23.16 7.90 2.01
C HIS A 88 23.11 8.78 0.75
N PRO A 89 24.17 8.78 -0.09
CA PRO A 89 24.14 9.45 -1.39
C PRO A 89 23.16 8.76 -2.34
N ALA A 90 22.93 9.36 -3.51
CA ALA A 90 22.13 8.74 -4.56
C ALA A 90 22.67 7.35 -4.93
N CYS A 91 21.76 6.39 -5.08
CA CYS A 91 22.06 4.99 -5.38
C CYS A 91 21.38 4.54 -6.67
N HIS A 92 21.83 3.43 -7.25
CA HIS A 92 21.20 2.77 -8.40
C HIS A 92 20.89 3.68 -9.59
N LEU A 93 21.78 4.64 -9.88
CA LEU A 93 21.61 5.59 -10.98
C LEU A 93 21.83 4.93 -12.35
N ASP A 94 22.36 3.71 -12.38
CA ASP A 94 22.59 2.92 -13.59
C ASP A 94 21.54 1.82 -13.83
N ASP A 95 20.35 1.92 -13.20
CA ASP A 95 19.25 0.98 -13.37
C ASP A 95 18.70 1.00 -14.80
N GLY A 96 18.41 -0.09 -15.22
CA GLY A 96 17.36 -0.84 -15.83
C GLY A 96 17.85 -1.52 -17.07
N TYR A 97 18.47 -2.70 -16.93
CA TYR A 97 18.88 -3.56 -18.04
C TYR A 97 17.71 -4.37 -18.57
N GLU A 98 17.65 -4.58 -19.90
CA GLU A 98 16.53 -5.23 -20.59
C GLU A 98 16.87 -6.64 -21.11
N ASP A 99 17.94 -7.25 -20.62
CA ASP A 99 18.44 -8.54 -21.07
C ASP A 99 17.35 -9.64 -20.98
N TYR A 100 16.57 -9.65 -19.89
CA TYR A 100 15.44 -10.58 -19.70
C TYR A 100 14.17 -10.20 -20.48
N LEU A 101 14.19 -9.08 -21.19
CA LEU A 101 13.13 -8.70 -22.13
C LEU A 101 13.48 -9.04 -23.58
N GLY A 102 14.53 -9.84 -23.80
CA GLY A 102 15.02 -10.21 -25.13
C GLY A 102 15.81 -9.10 -25.82
N ARG A 103 16.32 -8.12 -25.07
CA ARG A 103 17.10 -6.98 -25.57
C ARG A 103 18.44 -6.88 -24.86
N GLU A 104 19.27 -7.92 -25.04
CA GLU A 104 20.56 -8.07 -24.38
C GLU A 104 21.44 -6.82 -24.56
N GLY A 105 22.00 -6.33 -23.46
CA GLY A 105 22.86 -5.15 -23.42
C GLY A 105 22.14 -3.81 -23.60
N HIS A 106 20.84 -3.81 -23.85
CA HIS A 106 20.06 -2.57 -23.83
C HIS A 106 19.71 -2.14 -22.41
N LYS A 107 19.59 -0.83 -22.23
CA LYS A 107 19.25 -0.23 -20.96
C LYS A 107 18.31 0.95 -21.17
N ARG A 108 17.37 1.14 -20.26
CA ARG A 108 16.53 2.33 -20.15
C ARG A 108 16.44 2.80 -18.70
N ASP A 109 16.07 4.07 -18.52
CA ASP A 109 15.92 4.63 -17.18
C ASP A 109 14.86 3.86 -16.36
N ALA A 110 15.29 3.39 -15.20
CA ALA A 110 14.44 2.78 -14.19
C ALA A 110 14.79 3.29 -12.77
N THR A 111 15.42 4.46 -12.69
CA THR A 111 15.72 5.13 -11.42
C THR A 111 14.44 5.59 -10.74
N GLY A 112 14.49 5.84 -9.43
CA GLY A 112 13.34 6.24 -8.64
C GLY A 112 12.57 5.07 -8.03
N GLY A 113 11.43 5.36 -7.42
CA GLY A 113 10.64 4.41 -6.65
C GLY A 113 11.23 4.10 -5.28
N TRP A 114 10.60 3.17 -4.58
CA TRP A 114 11.04 2.71 -3.26
C TRP A 114 11.75 1.36 -3.35
N HIS A 115 12.78 1.19 -2.53
CA HIS A 115 13.30 -0.14 -2.25
C HIS A 115 12.25 -0.94 -1.45
N ASP A 116 12.08 -2.21 -1.78
CA ASP A 116 11.16 -3.11 -1.05
C ASP A 116 11.67 -3.43 0.36
N ALA A 117 12.93 -3.83 0.43
CA ALA A 117 13.60 -4.20 1.66
C ALA A 117 15.12 -3.99 1.56
N GLY A 118 15.91 -4.61 2.44
CA GLY A 118 17.36 -4.55 2.39
C GLY A 118 18.02 -5.27 1.21
N ASP A 119 17.24 -5.84 0.31
CA ASP A 119 17.70 -6.37 -0.99
C ASP A 119 17.71 -5.29 -2.10
N TYR A 120 17.20 -4.10 -1.78
CA TYR A 120 17.06 -2.97 -2.69
C TYR A 120 16.29 -3.24 -3.99
N GLY A 121 15.63 -4.40 -4.09
CA GLY A 121 14.73 -4.74 -5.19
C GLY A 121 13.52 -3.80 -5.25
N LYS A 122 12.91 -3.66 -6.43
CA LYS A 122 11.66 -2.91 -6.64
C LYS A 122 10.66 -3.83 -7.34
N TYR A 123 9.47 -3.96 -6.75
CA TYR A 123 8.49 -4.99 -7.12
C TYR A 123 7.14 -4.35 -7.40
N THR A 124 6.61 -4.53 -8.62
CA THR A 124 5.35 -3.90 -9.03
C THR A 124 4.18 -4.42 -8.20
N VAL A 125 4.15 -5.72 -7.88
CA VAL A 125 3.08 -6.34 -7.08
C VAL A 125 3.11 -5.82 -5.64
N ASN A 126 4.29 -5.70 -5.01
CA ASN A 126 4.39 -5.15 -3.65
C ASN A 126 4.01 -3.67 -3.58
N ALA A 127 4.36 -2.91 -4.63
CA ALA A 127 3.91 -1.53 -4.75
C ALA A 127 2.38 -1.43 -4.74
N GLY A 128 1.67 -2.44 -5.28
CA GLY A 128 0.21 -2.48 -5.35
C GLY A 128 -0.46 -2.24 -4.02
N ILE A 129 -0.22 -3.11 -3.03
CA ILE A 129 -0.83 -2.98 -1.69
C ILE A 129 -0.44 -1.65 -1.02
N THR A 130 0.83 -1.24 -1.16
CA THR A 130 1.36 -0.04 -0.52
C THR A 130 0.72 1.22 -1.09
N VAL A 131 0.79 1.41 -2.40
CA VAL A 131 0.21 2.57 -3.10
C VAL A 131 -1.32 2.58 -2.95
N GLY A 132 -1.95 1.41 -3.03
CA GLY A 132 -3.39 1.26 -2.83
C GLY A 132 -3.84 1.72 -1.45
N CYS A 133 -3.16 1.28 -0.39
CA CYS A 133 -3.46 1.71 0.99
C CYS A 133 -3.22 3.21 1.19
N LEU A 134 -2.14 3.76 0.64
CA LEU A 134 -1.85 5.19 0.76
C LEU A 134 -2.89 6.05 0.03
N PHE A 135 -3.29 5.70 -1.19
CA PHE A 135 -4.36 6.42 -1.88
C PHE A 135 -5.72 6.25 -1.21
N MET A 136 -6.02 5.08 -0.65
CA MET A 136 -7.23 4.87 0.14
C MET A 136 -7.22 5.75 1.39
N ALA A 137 -6.08 5.90 2.07
CA ALA A 137 -5.95 6.84 3.17
C ALA A 137 -6.21 8.28 2.70
N TRP A 138 -5.70 8.67 1.52
CA TRP A 138 -6.00 9.96 0.92
C TRP A 138 -7.49 10.15 0.64
N ASP A 139 -8.18 9.16 0.08
CA ASP A 139 -9.63 9.23 -0.18
C ASP A 139 -10.45 9.52 1.10
N HIS A 140 -10.03 8.97 2.24
CA HIS A 140 -10.81 9.06 3.48
C HIS A 140 -10.35 10.13 4.47
N PHE A 141 -9.10 10.58 4.38
CA PHE A 141 -8.49 11.49 5.34
C PHE A 141 -7.84 12.71 4.68
N GLN A 142 -8.28 13.08 3.47
CA GLN A 142 -7.69 14.16 2.68
C GLN A 142 -7.57 15.46 3.50
N ASP A 143 -8.62 15.84 4.25
CA ASP A 143 -8.63 17.06 5.07
C ASP A 143 -7.47 17.11 6.08
N LYS A 144 -7.01 15.98 6.55
CA LYS A 144 -5.87 15.85 7.46
C LYS A 144 -4.56 15.75 6.71
N LEU A 145 -4.51 14.87 5.70
CA LEU A 145 -3.28 14.52 5.00
C LEU A 145 -2.74 15.66 4.13
N GLN A 146 -3.61 16.54 3.63
CA GLN A 146 -3.17 17.71 2.85
C GLN A 146 -2.38 18.74 3.67
N GLU A 147 -2.52 18.73 5.00
CA GLU A 147 -1.85 19.65 5.92
C GLU A 147 -0.62 19.05 6.59
N VAL A 148 -0.38 17.74 6.42
CA VAL A 148 0.76 17.05 7.02
C VAL A 148 2.06 17.50 6.36
N SER A 149 3.01 17.98 7.17
CA SER A 149 4.39 18.17 6.73
C SER A 149 5.23 16.97 7.09
N LEU A 150 5.87 16.39 6.06
CA LEU A 150 6.76 15.25 6.18
C LEU A 150 8.24 15.66 6.14
N ASP A 151 8.53 16.96 6.00
CA ASP A 151 9.90 17.49 5.88
C ASP A 151 10.66 16.73 4.78
N LEU A 152 10.06 16.66 3.60
CA LEU A 152 10.62 16.02 2.41
C LEU A 152 11.36 17.05 1.54
N PRO A 153 12.38 16.63 0.77
CA PRO A 153 12.85 17.43 -0.35
C PRO A 153 11.71 17.71 -1.32
N ASP A 154 11.55 18.96 -1.72
CA ASP A 154 10.50 19.34 -2.68
C ASP A 154 10.84 18.81 -4.08
N THR A 155 10.29 17.64 -4.40
CA THR A 155 10.44 16.95 -5.69
C THR A 155 9.23 17.10 -6.61
N ALA A 156 8.14 17.66 -6.09
CA ALA A 156 6.90 17.92 -6.82
C ALA A 156 6.21 19.18 -6.27
N PRO A 157 6.71 20.40 -6.64
CA PRO A 157 6.16 21.66 -6.14
C PRO A 157 4.65 21.78 -6.36
N GLY A 158 3.94 22.19 -5.30
CA GLY A 158 2.50 22.38 -5.34
C GLY A 158 1.66 21.15 -4.96
N TYR A 159 2.31 20.02 -4.69
CA TYR A 159 1.63 18.85 -4.12
C TYR A 159 1.75 18.85 -2.59
N PRO A 160 0.73 18.38 -1.85
CA PRO A 160 0.89 18.01 -0.44
C PRO A 160 1.99 16.96 -0.27
N ASP A 161 2.77 17.03 0.81
CA ASP A 161 3.90 16.12 1.07
C ASP A 161 3.49 14.64 0.96
N PHE A 162 2.30 14.31 1.47
CA PHE A 162 1.77 12.94 1.39
C PHE A 162 1.62 12.45 -0.06
N LEU A 163 1.06 13.27 -0.95
CA LEU A 163 0.94 12.93 -2.37
C LEU A 163 2.27 13.01 -3.10
N GLN A 164 3.16 13.91 -2.68
CA GLN A 164 4.50 14.02 -3.24
C GLN A 164 5.31 12.73 -3.02
N GLU A 165 5.17 12.11 -1.83
CA GLU A 165 5.81 10.83 -1.54
C GLU A 165 5.25 9.70 -2.41
N ILE A 166 3.92 9.61 -2.57
CA ILE A 166 3.30 8.59 -3.45
C ILE A 166 3.71 8.82 -4.92
N LYS A 167 3.85 10.09 -5.33
CA LYS A 167 4.27 10.42 -6.68
C LYS A 167 5.66 9.88 -7.01
N TRP A 168 6.57 9.81 -6.04
CA TRP A 168 7.89 9.21 -6.21
C TRP A 168 7.80 7.75 -6.69
N GLU A 169 6.89 6.99 -6.15
CA GLU A 169 6.65 5.61 -6.57
C GLU A 169 5.91 5.53 -7.91
N THR A 170 4.87 6.34 -8.11
CA THR A 170 4.10 6.31 -9.36
C THR A 170 4.93 6.78 -10.57
N ASP A 171 5.90 7.67 -10.39
CA ASP A 171 6.86 8.06 -11.43
C ASP A 171 7.75 6.88 -11.85
N TRP A 172 8.16 6.04 -10.90
CA TRP A 172 8.90 4.81 -11.21
C TRP A 172 7.99 3.76 -11.86
N LEU A 173 6.79 3.56 -11.37
CA LEU A 173 5.82 2.63 -11.95
C LEU A 173 5.57 2.91 -13.43
N LEU A 174 5.49 4.18 -13.84
CA LEU A 174 5.36 4.57 -15.24
C LEU A 174 6.55 4.16 -16.13
N LYS A 175 7.65 3.71 -15.56
CA LYS A 175 8.81 3.15 -16.26
C LYS A 175 8.76 1.63 -16.41
N MET A 176 7.82 0.95 -15.72
CA MET A 176 7.73 -0.51 -15.70
C MET A 176 7.05 -1.15 -16.93
N PRO A 177 6.14 -0.47 -17.67
CA PRO A 177 5.63 -1.01 -18.91
C PRO A 177 6.73 -1.30 -19.93
N TYR A 178 6.51 -2.33 -20.76
CA TYR A 178 7.40 -2.68 -21.86
C TYR A 178 7.48 -1.53 -22.87
N PRO A 179 8.66 -1.32 -23.49
CA PRO A 179 8.87 -0.20 -24.42
C PRO A 179 8.22 -0.41 -25.79
N ASP A 180 7.58 -1.54 -26.03
CA ASP A 180 6.90 -1.89 -27.26
C ASP A 180 5.47 -1.31 -27.37
N GLY A 181 5.00 -0.60 -26.34
CA GLY A 181 3.68 -0.02 -26.29
C GLY A 181 2.54 -1.03 -26.11
N SER A 182 2.83 -2.29 -25.82
CA SER A 182 1.82 -3.33 -25.60
C SER A 182 0.96 -3.11 -24.36
N GLY A 183 1.49 -2.44 -23.34
CA GLY A 183 0.84 -2.24 -22.05
C GLY A 183 1.13 -3.35 -21.02
N ARG A 184 1.87 -4.40 -21.40
CA ARG A 184 2.35 -5.38 -20.41
C ARG A 184 3.41 -4.77 -19.49
N VAL A 185 3.43 -5.17 -18.23
CA VAL A 185 4.25 -4.54 -17.19
C VAL A 185 5.24 -5.54 -16.61
N SER A 186 6.50 -5.14 -16.49
CA SER A 186 7.55 -5.94 -15.84
C SER A 186 7.16 -6.24 -14.39
N HIS A 187 7.36 -7.47 -13.96
CA HIS A 187 6.97 -7.93 -12.63
C HIS A 187 7.80 -7.25 -11.53
N LYS A 188 9.09 -7.06 -11.78
CA LYS A 188 10.04 -6.41 -10.87
C LYS A 188 11.25 -5.84 -11.61
N LEU A 189 12.00 -5.04 -10.88
CA LEU A 189 13.33 -4.57 -11.25
C LEU A 189 14.31 -4.91 -10.12
N THR A 190 15.16 -5.91 -10.32
CA THR A 190 16.09 -6.38 -9.30
C THR A 190 17.40 -6.87 -9.91
N ARG A 191 18.42 -7.02 -9.07
CA ARG A 191 19.56 -7.87 -9.39
C ARG A 191 19.16 -9.35 -9.36
N THR A 192 20.01 -10.25 -9.81
CA THR A 192 19.72 -11.69 -9.83
C THR A 192 19.79 -12.33 -8.45
N ASN A 193 20.64 -11.86 -7.57
CA ASN A 193 20.83 -12.37 -6.22
C ASN A 193 20.62 -11.26 -5.18
N PHE A 194 20.39 -11.62 -3.92
CA PHE A 194 20.34 -10.64 -2.84
C PHE A 194 21.69 -9.94 -2.66
N SER A 195 21.65 -8.63 -2.34
CA SER A 195 22.83 -7.79 -2.16
C SER A 195 23.67 -8.15 -0.92
N GLY A 196 23.08 -8.81 0.07
CA GLY A 196 23.69 -8.96 1.37
C GLY A 196 23.58 -7.66 2.21
N PHE A 197 24.34 -7.59 3.28
CA PHE A 197 24.32 -6.47 4.22
C PHE A 197 25.29 -5.37 3.78
N ILE A 198 24.85 -4.54 2.84
CA ILE A 198 25.61 -3.38 2.31
C ILE A 198 24.71 -2.15 2.28
N MET A 199 25.31 -0.97 2.21
CA MET A 199 24.55 0.27 1.99
C MET A 199 24.14 0.37 0.53
N PRO A 200 23.01 1.04 0.20
CA PRO A 200 22.47 1.08 -1.17
C PRO A 200 23.42 1.72 -2.17
N GLU A 201 24.24 2.68 -1.77
CA GLU A 201 25.26 3.30 -2.63
C GLU A 201 26.45 2.37 -2.98
N ASN A 202 26.57 1.24 -2.28
CA ASN A 202 27.59 0.22 -2.53
C ASN A 202 27.03 -0.98 -3.30
N ASP A 203 25.75 -0.99 -3.64
CA ASP A 203 25.14 -2.00 -4.49
C ASP A 203 25.28 -1.56 -5.96
N ASP A 204 26.37 -1.97 -6.58
CA ASP A 204 26.78 -1.62 -7.93
C ASP A 204 26.47 -2.69 -8.99
N GLU A 205 25.80 -3.78 -8.59
CA GLU A 205 25.42 -4.82 -9.53
C GLU A 205 24.27 -4.40 -10.44
N LYS A 206 24.29 -4.96 -11.65
CA LYS A 206 23.24 -4.73 -12.65
C LYS A 206 21.87 -5.15 -12.13
N ARG A 207 20.88 -4.30 -12.36
CA ARG A 207 19.48 -4.56 -12.05
C ARG A 207 18.68 -4.64 -13.34
N TYR A 208 17.81 -5.63 -13.43
CA TYR A 208 17.14 -6.02 -14.65
C TYR A 208 15.64 -5.86 -14.54
N PHE A 209 15.03 -5.34 -15.60
CA PHE A 209 13.60 -5.55 -15.82
C PHE A 209 13.36 -7.03 -16.05
N THR A 210 12.37 -7.58 -15.39
CA THR A 210 11.99 -8.99 -15.55
C THR A 210 10.83 -9.13 -16.53
N GLU A 211 10.53 -10.38 -16.89
CA GLU A 211 9.33 -10.70 -17.64
C GLU A 211 8.08 -10.14 -16.96
N TRP A 212 7.05 -9.90 -17.76
CA TRP A 212 5.77 -9.43 -17.28
C TRP A 212 4.99 -10.52 -16.53
N SER A 213 4.07 -10.09 -15.68
CA SER A 213 3.01 -10.95 -15.14
C SER A 213 1.66 -10.25 -15.24
N SER A 214 0.59 -11.05 -15.26
CA SER A 214 -0.76 -10.50 -15.29
C SER A 214 -1.13 -9.82 -13.97
N ALA A 215 -0.62 -10.30 -12.82
CA ALA A 215 -0.77 -9.66 -11.53
C ALA A 215 -0.12 -8.27 -11.52
N ALA A 216 1.18 -8.16 -11.81
CA ALA A 216 1.87 -6.86 -11.87
C ALA A 216 1.24 -5.88 -12.87
N THR A 217 0.74 -6.40 -14.01
CA THR A 217 0.06 -5.56 -15.00
C THR A 217 -1.28 -5.04 -14.47
N ALA A 218 -2.02 -5.85 -13.72
CA ALA A 218 -3.31 -5.47 -13.14
C ALA A 218 -3.15 -4.50 -11.97
N ASP A 219 -2.19 -4.75 -11.07
CA ASP A 219 -1.84 -3.81 -9.99
C ASP A 219 -1.39 -2.46 -10.54
N PHE A 220 -0.59 -2.46 -11.60
CA PHE A 220 -0.20 -1.24 -12.30
C PHE A 220 -1.42 -0.46 -12.81
N VAL A 221 -2.40 -1.14 -13.42
CA VAL A 221 -3.64 -0.49 -13.86
C VAL A 221 -4.34 0.19 -12.69
N ALA A 222 -4.52 -0.52 -11.59
CA ALA A 222 -5.20 0.03 -10.41
C ALA A 222 -4.46 1.25 -9.85
N MET A 223 -3.16 1.14 -9.62
CA MET A 223 -2.33 2.24 -9.11
C MET A 223 -2.35 3.46 -10.04
N MET A 224 -2.27 3.26 -11.36
CA MET A 224 -2.31 4.36 -12.32
C MET A 224 -3.70 4.99 -12.43
N ALA A 225 -4.78 4.22 -12.28
CA ALA A 225 -6.14 4.78 -12.23
C ALA A 225 -6.34 5.63 -10.96
N MET A 226 -5.85 5.19 -9.81
CA MET A 226 -5.85 5.98 -8.57
C MET A 226 -5.00 7.25 -8.73
N ALA A 227 -3.78 7.12 -9.24
CA ALA A 227 -2.90 8.25 -9.53
C ALA A 227 -3.57 9.30 -10.45
N ALA A 228 -4.24 8.85 -11.50
CA ALA A 228 -4.99 9.73 -12.39
C ALA A 228 -6.09 10.51 -11.67
N ARG A 229 -6.81 9.88 -10.73
CA ARG A 229 -7.86 10.52 -9.95
C ARG A 229 -7.31 11.55 -8.97
N HIS A 230 -6.29 11.16 -8.21
CA HIS A 230 -5.79 11.95 -7.08
C HIS A 230 -4.83 13.08 -7.50
N PHE A 231 -4.05 12.89 -8.55
CA PHE A 231 -3.14 13.93 -9.03
C PHE A 231 -3.80 14.96 -9.96
N LYS A 232 -5.00 14.67 -10.48
CA LYS A 232 -5.69 15.58 -11.42
C LYS A 232 -5.86 17.02 -10.93
N PRO A 233 -6.15 17.29 -9.64
CA PRO A 233 -6.27 18.66 -9.13
C PRO A 233 -4.93 19.44 -9.13
N TYR A 234 -3.80 18.74 -9.13
CA TYR A 234 -2.45 19.30 -9.02
C TYR A 234 -1.72 19.35 -10.37
N ASP A 235 -1.88 18.30 -11.19
CA ASP A 235 -1.25 18.17 -12.50
C ASP A 235 -2.13 17.34 -13.44
N ALA A 236 -2.93 18.03 -14.23
CA ALA A 236 -3.85 17.38 -15.16
C ALA A 236 -3.11 16.59 -16.28
N ALA A 237 -1.93 17.05 -16.69
CA ALA A 237 -1.14 16.36 -17.71
C ALA A 237 -0.56 15.05 -17.19
N TYR A 238 -0.06 15.05 -15.96
CA TYR A 238 0.41 13.83 -15.30
C TYR A 238 -0.74 12.84 -15.05
N ALA A 239 -1.88 13.34 -14.60
CA ALA A 239 -3.08 12.54 -14.40
C ALA A 239 -3.53 11.85 -15.69
N GLU A 240 -3.54 12.58 -16.82
CA GLU A 240 -3.88 12.01 -18.13
C GLU A 240 -2.87 10.95 -18.56
N LYS A 241 -1.58 11.19 -18.38
CA LYS A 241 -0.53 10.19 -18.64
C LYS A 241 -0.75 8.91 -17.85
N CYS A 242 -1.10 9.01 -16.56
CA CYS A 242 -1.42 7.84 -15.72
C CYS A 242 -2.66 7.12 -16.25
N LEU A 243 -3.72 7.85 -16.59
CA LEU A 243 -4.96 7.25 -17.09
C LEU A 243 -4.75 6.53 -18.43
N GLU A 244 -3.99 7.12 -19.35
CA GLU A 244 -3.67 6.49 -20.64
C GLU A 244 -2.85 5.21 -20.44
N ALA A 245 -1.86 5.22 -19.55
CA ALA A 245 -1.09 4.05 -19.19
C ALA A 245 -1.99 2.94 -18.60
N ALA A 246 -2.89 3.30 -17.69
CA ALA A 246 -3.87 2.37 -17.12
C ALA A 246 -4.78 1.77 -18.21
N ARG A 247 -5.31 2.59 -19.13
CA ARG A 247 -6.17 2.13 -20.24
C ARG A 247 -5.44 1.16 -21.17
N THR A 248 -4.19 1.46 -21.50
CA THR A 248 -3.36 0.63 -22.37
C THR A 248 -3.12 -0.73 -21.75
N SER A 249 -2.73 -0.76 -20.47
CA SER A 249 -2.46 -2.01 -19.72
C SER A 249 -3.76 -2.80 -19.47
N TYR A 250 -4.88 -2.12 -19.22
CA TYR A 250 -6.18 -2.77 -19.07
C TYR A 250 -6.64 -3.43 -20.39
N ALA A 251 -6.46 -2.75 -21.51
CA ALA A 251 -6.78 -3.31 -22.83
C ALA A 251 -5.90 -4.53 -23.15
N PHE A 252 -4.61 -4.50 -22.78
CA PHE A 252 -3.73 -5.66 -22.88
C PHE A 252 -4.25 -6.84 -22.07
N LEU A 253 -4.64 -6.61 -20.80
CA LEU A 253 -5.20 -7.68 -19.93
C LEU A 253 -6.51 -8.26 -20.50
N LYS A 254 -7.35 -7.46 -21.12
CA LYS A 254 -8.58 -7.93 -21.78
C LYS A 254 -8.28 -8.82 -23.00
N ALA A 255 -7.22 -8.50 -23.74
CA ALA A 255 -6.76 -9.32 -24.87
C ALA A 255 -6.03 -10.61 -24.43
N HIS A 256 -5.54 -10.64 -23.17
CA HIS A 256 -4.83 -11.76 -22.57
C HIS A 256 -5.53 -12.21 -21.28
N PRO A 257 -6.68 -12.91 -21.38
CA PRO A 257 -7.50 -13.27 -20.21
C PRO A 257 -6.85 -14.37 -19.33
N GLU A 258 -5.96 -15.17 -19.90
CA GLU A 258 -5.31 -16.25 -19.17
C GLU A 258 -4.24 -15.70 -18.20
N PRO A 259 -4.13 -16.26 -16.98
CA PRO A 259 -3.13 -15.85 -16.01
C PRO A 259 -1.72 -16.10 -16.52
N GLN A 260 -0.90 -15.05 -16.53
CA GLN A 260 0.54 -15.13 -16.79
C GLN A 260 1.29 -14.94 -15.47
N ARG A 261 1.77 -16.04 -14.90
CA ARG A 261 2.59 -16.01 -13.69
C ARG A 261 4.03 -15.67 -14.02
N PHE A 262 4.67 -14.91 -13.14
CA PHE A 262 6.09 -14.66 -13.22
C PHE A 262 6.89 -15.93 -12.92
N HIS A 263 7.95 -16.17 -13.66
CA HIS A 263 8.89 -17.26 -13.41
C HIS A 263 10.24 -16.71 -12.97
N GLN A 264 10.71 -17.14 -11.80
CA GLN A 264 11.96 -16.66 -11.20
C GLN A 264 13.19 -16.87 -12.10
N GLY A 265 13.27 -17.97 -12.82
CA GLY A 265 14.43 -18.26 -13.69
C GLY A 265 15.76 -18.15 -12.94
N ASP A 266 16.59 -17.20 -13.36
CA ASP A 266 17.90 -16.92 -12.76
C ASP A 266 17.82 -16.10 -11.46
N PHE A 267 16.67 -15.51 -11.15
CA PHE A 267 16.51 -14.65 -10.00
C PHE A 267 16.37 -15.43 -8.70
N ARG A 268 17.02 -14.92 -7.64
CA ARG A 268 16.94 -15.43 -6.26
C ARG A 268 16.37 -14.39 -5.29
N THR A 269 16.13 -13.16 -5.77
CA THR A 269 15.43 -12.10 -5.04
C THR A 269 13.94 -12.39 -4.91
N GLY A 270 13.17 -11.58 -4.21
CA GLY A 270 11.74 -11.82 -3.98
C GLY A 270 10.99 -12.23 -5.25
N GLY A 271 10.20 -13.29 -5.16
CA GLY A 271 9.43 -13.82 -6.29
C GLY A 271 8.07 -13.19 -6.44
N TYR A 272 7.43 -12.93 -5.30
CA TYR A 272 6.10 -12.32 -5.17
C TYR A 272 5.08 -12.82 -6.20
N GLN A 273 5.09 -14.14 -6.42
CA GLN A 273 4.21 -14.80 -7.36
C GLN A 273 2.82 -14.94 -6.77
N SER A 274 1.82 -14.36 -7.41
CA SER A 274 0.42 -14.42 -7.00
C SER A 274 -0.47 -14.99 -8.11
N ASN A 275 -1.72 -15.22 -7.79
CA ASN A 275 -2.81 -15.36 -8.74
C ASN A 275 -3.25 -13.94 -9.13
N ASP A 276 -3.76 -13.74 -10.34
CA ASP A 276 -4.14 -12.42 -10.85
C ASP A 276 -5.64 -12.11 -10.74
N ALA A 277 -6.42 -12.96 -10.09
CA ALA A 277 -7.88 -12.79 -10.06
C ALA A 277 -8.32 -11.58 -9.25
N ASP A 278 -7.69 -11.37 -8.10
CA ASP A 278 -7.92 -10.24 -7.21
C ASP A 278 -7.28 -8.95 -7.74
N ASP A 279 -6.12 -9.03 -8.36
CA ASP A 279 -5.46 -7.90 -9.03
C ASP A 279 -6.32 -7.36 -10.19
N ARG A 280 -6.84 -8.24 -11.05
CA ARG A 280 -7.77 -7.85 -12.13
C ARG A 280 -9.10 -7.31 -11.61
N LEU A 281 -9.56 -7.80 -10.47
CA LEU A 281 -10.75 -7.27 -9.80
C LEU A 281 -10.49 -5.84 -9.33
N TRP A 282 -9.33 -5.59 -8.71
CA TRP A 282 -8.95 -4.26 -8.25
C TRP A 282 -8.72 -3.29 -9.41
N ALA A 283 -8.06 -3.73 -10.48
CA ALA A 283 -7.92 -2.96 -11.70
C ALA A 283 -9.28 -2.49 -12.26
N ALA A 284 -10.27 -3.39 -12.31
CA ALA A 284 -11.61 -3.05 -12.79
C ALA A 284 -12.33 -2.05 -11.87
N ALA A 285 -12.22 -2.22 -10.55
CA ALA A 285 -12.79 -1.31 -9.55
C ALA A 285 -12.23 0.11 -9.69
N GLU A 286 -10.90 0.24 -9.75
CA GLU A 286 -10.23 1.54 -9.82
C GLU A 286 -10.45 2.23 -11.18
N MET A 287 -10.45 1.48 -12.26
CA MET A 287 -10.79 2.03 -13.57
C MET A 287 -12.24 2.56 -13.60
N TRP A 288 -13.19 1.82 -13.00
CA TRP A 288 -14.56 2.31 -12.87
C TRP A 288 -14.64 3.54 -11.96
N GLN A 289 -14.03 3.49 -10.79
CA GLN A 289 -14.04 4.60 -9.83
C GLN A 289 -13.45 5.87 -10.45
N THR A 290 -12.43 5.75 -11.28
CA THR A 290 -11.78 6.90 -11.91
C THR A 290 -12.57 7.43 -13.11
N THR A 291 -13.04 6.56 -14.00
CA THR A 291 -13.64 6.98 -15.28
C THR A 291 -15.17 7.04 -15.29
N GLY A 292 -15.83 6.23 -14.47
CA GLY A 292 -17.28 6.04 -14.50
C GLY A 292 -17.78 5.21 -15.68
N GLU A 293 -16.88 4.61 -16.47
CA GLU A 293 -17.26 3.86 -17.66
C GLU A 293 -17.92 2.51 -17.29
N PRO A 294 -19.14 2.23 -17.83
CA PRO A 294 -19.91 1.04 -17.44
C PRO A 294 -19.21 -0.30 -17.70
N GLN A 295 -18.30 -0.34 -18.67
CA GLN A 295 -17.57 -1.56 -19.00
C GLN A 295 -16.69 -2.05 -17.83
N TYR A 296 -16.08 -1.15 -17.08
CA TYR A 296 -15.24 -1.50 -15.93
C TYR A 296 -16.09 -1.93 -14.73
N LEU A 297 -17.26 -1.28 -14.53
CA LEU A 297 -18.21 -1.72 -13.52
C LEU A 297 -18.67 -3.15 -13.78
N LYS A 298 -19.05 -3.44 -15.03
CA LYS A 298 -19.47 -4.78 -15.44
C LYS A 298 -18.36 -5.81 -15.20
N ASP A 299 -17.12 -5.50 -15.59
CA ASP A 299 -15.98 -6.38 -15.38
C ASP A 299 -15.73 -6.65 -13.88
N PHE A 300 -15.85 -5.63 -13.03
CA PHE A 300 -15.76 -5.80 -11.59
C PHE A 300 -16.85 -6.72 -11.04
N GLU A 301 -18.11 -6.44 -11.37
CA GLU A 301 -19.27 -7.19 -10.85
C GLU A 301 -19.24 -8.66 -11.28
N GLU A 302 -18.84 -8.94 -12.52
CA GLU A 302 -18.66 -10.32 -12.99
C GLU A 302 -17.54 -11.05 -12.22
N ARG A 303 -16.42 -10.38 -11.95
CA ARG A 303 -15.29 -10.96 -11.19
C ARG A 303 -15.58 -11.11 -9.70
N ALA A 304 -16.31 -10.16 -9.11
CA ALA A 304 -16.67 -10.20 -7.69
C ALA A 304 -17.58 -11.38 -7.33
N VAL A 305 -18.35 -11.88 -8.30
CA VAL A 305 -19.23 -13.04 -8.13
C VAL A 305 -18.47 -14.38 -8.13
N VAL A 306 -17.36 -14.46 -8.91
CA VAL A 306 -16.67 -15.74 -9.15
C VAL A 306 -15.26 -15.80 -8.55
N ALA A 307 -14.69 -14.67 -8.15
CA ALA A 307 -13.34 -14.64 -7.60
C ALA A 307 -13.23 -15.42 -6.28
N PRO A 308 -12.16 -16.22 -6.07
CA PRO A 308 -11.94 -16.89 -4.80
C PRO A 308 -11.64 -15.87 -3.69
N THR A 309 -12.13 -16.12 -2.48
CA THR A 309 -11.85 -15.30 -1.29
C THR A 309 -10.46 -15.51 -0.72
N ARG A 310 -9.84 -16.62 -1.03
CA ARG A 310 -8.50 -16.99 -0.58
C ARG A 310 -7.74 -17.64 -1.73
N ARG A 311 -6.40 -17.56 -1.66
CA ARG A 311 -5.48 -18.16 -2.63
C ARG A 311 -5.83 -19.61 -3.00
N TRP A 312 -6.46 -20.35 -2.08
CA TRP A 312 -6.82 -21.76 -2.21
C TRP A 312 -8.28 -22.09 -1.79
N GLY A 313 -9.08 -21.05 -1.52
CA GLY A 313 -10.45 -21.22 -1.09
C GLY A 313 -11.45 -21.37 -2.24
N PRO A 314 -12.69 -21.79 -1.94
CA PRO A 314 -13.78 -21.80 -2.90
C PRO A 314 -14.13 -20.36 -3.32
N ALA A 315 -14.60 -20.22 -4.56
CA ALA A 315 -15.16 -18.95 -5.04
C ALA A 315 -16.39 -18.57 -4.19
N THR A 316 -16.46 -17.31 -3.79
CA THR A 316 -17.57 -16.75 -3.02
C THR A 316 -17.93 -15.37 -3.53
N THR A 317 -19.24 -15.05 -3.51
CA THR A 317 -19.74 -13.76 -4.01
C THR A 317 -19.64 -12.69 -2.93
N GLY A 318 -19.04 -11.57 -3.26
CA GLY A 318 -19.07 -10.38 -2.42
C GLY A 318 -18.39 -10.55 -1.04
N LYS A 319 -17.39 -11.42 -0.94
CA LYS A 319 -16.66 -11.67 0.30
C LYS A 319 -15.37 -10.87 0.35
N ILE A 320 -15.03 -10.35 1.53
CA ILE A 320 -13.71 -9.82 1.85
C ILE A 320 -12.84 -10.92 2.47
N ASP A 321 -11.54 -10.67 2.55
CA ASP A 321 -10.57 -11.53 3.22
C ASP A 321 -10.07 -10.89 4.51
N GLU A 322 -9.83 -11.71 5.54
CA GLU A 322 -9.19 -11.27 6.77
C GLU A 322 -7.67 -11.21 6.64
N ASP A 323 -7.12 -12.13 5.84
CA ASP A 323 -5.70 -12.18 5.51
C ASP A 323 -5.49 -11.60 4.10
N TRP A 324 -5.14 -10.35 4.01
CA TRP A 324 -4.83 -9.68 2.76
C TRP A 324 -3.45 -9.02 2.82
N ASP A 325 -2.72 -9.21 1.77
CA ASP A 325 -1.34 -8.77 1.63
C ASP A 325 -1.02 -8.44 0.16
N TRP A 326 0.25 -8.36 -0.19
CA TRP A 326 0.70 -8.15 -1.57
C TRP A 326 0.19 -9.22 -2.56
N GLY A 327 -0.10 -10.40 -2.10
CA GLY A 327 -0.60 -11.52 -2.94
C GLY A 327 -2.11 -11.70 -2.88
N ASN A 328 -2.82 -10.79 -2.19
CA ASN A 328 -4.28 -10.76 -2.11
C ASN A 328 -4.76 -9.33 -1.85
N VAL A 329 -4.97 -8.57 -2.92
CA VAL A 329 -5.44 -7.18 -2.89
C VAL A 329 -6.96 -7.04 -3.05
N ARG A 330 -7.70 -8.15 -2.96
CA ARG A 330 -9.15 -8.20 -3.15
C ARG A 330 -9.90 -7.14 -2.33
N ASN A 331 -9.49 -6.92 -1.09
CA ASN A 331 -10.16 -5.98 -0.20
C ASN A 331 -10.10 -4.54 -0.72
N LEU A 332 -9.01 -4.12 -1.36
CA LEU A 332 -8.93 -2.81 -1.98
C LEU A 332 -10.05 -2.63 -3.01
N ALA A 333 -10.25 -3.64 -3.86
CA ALA A 333 -11.34 -3.64 -4.85
C ALA A 333 -12.73 -3.55 -4.22
N MET A 334 -12.97 -4.35 -3.18
CA MET A 334 -14.27 -4.39 -2.49
C MET A 334 -14.56 -3.08 -1.76
N PHE A 335 -13.57 -2.49 -1.12
CA PHE A 335 -13.73 -1.20 -0.44
C PHE A 335 -13.96 -0.06 -1.44
N THR A 336 -13.23 -0.02 -2.54
CA THR A 336 -13.48 0.94 -3.62
C THR A 336 -14.91 0.86 -4.11
N TYR A 337 -15.44 -0.35 -4.34
CA TYR A 337 -16.82 -0.53 -4.80
C TYR A 337 -17.87 -0.11 -3.76
N VAL A 338 -17.69 -0.52 -2.49
CA VAL A 338 -18.67 -0.23 -1.42
C VAL A 338 -18.70 1.25 -1.05
N LEU A 339 -17.52 1.90 -0.98
CA LEU A 339 -17.38 3.27 -0.53
C LEU A 339 -17.59 4.30 -1.65
N SER A 340 -17.68 3.84 -2.90
CA SER A 340 -17.96 4.71 -4.05
C SER A 340 -19.29 5.43 -3.91
N GLU A 341 -19.33 6.70 -4.29
CA GLU A 341 -20.57 7.48 -4.45
C GLU A 341 -21.19 7.35 -5.87
N ARG A 342 -20.54 6.62 -6.78
CA ARG A 342 -21.02 6.41 -8.13
C ARG A 342 -22.30 5.57 -8.17
N GLU A 343 -23.19 5.93 -9.05
CA GLU A 343 -24.41 5.17 -9.32
C GLU A 343 -24.16 3.96 -10.25
N GLY A 344 -25.16 3.09 -10.37
CA GLY A 344 -25.17 1.96 -11.31
C GLY A 344 -24.69 0.63 -10.72
N ARG A 345 -24.23 0.59 -9.45
CA ARG A 345 -23.84 -0.65 -8.78
C ARG A 345 -25.02 -1.62 -8.63
N ALA A 346 -24.73 -2.92 -8.77
CA ALA A 346 -25.71 -3.97 -8.51
C ALA A 346 -26.12 -3.99 -7.01
N PRO A 347 -27.40 -3.74 -6.67
CA PRO A 347 -27.80 -3.58 -5.25
C PRO A 347 -27.55 -4.82 -4.41
N GLU A 348 -27.72 -6.01 -4.98
CA GLU A 348 -27.53 -7.28 -4.27
C GLU A 348 -26.04 -7.52 -3.96
N LEU A 349 -25.14 -7.24 -4.90
CA LEU A 349 -23.70 -7.36 -4.69
C LEU A 349 -23.20 -6.33 -3.67
N LEU A 350 -23.66 -5.08 -3.79
CA LEU A 350 -23.34 -4.02 -2.83
C LEU A 350 -23.75 -4.41 -1.40
N ALA A 351 -24.97 -4.94 -1.24
CA ALA A 351 -25.47 -5.40 0.04
C ALA A 351 -24.65 -6.61 0.58
N ALA A 352 -24.29 -7.56 -0.29
CA ALA A 352 -23.48 -8.71 0.09
C ALA A 352 -22.10 -8.30 0.63
N ILE A 353 -21.38 -7.45 -0.10
CA ILE A 353 -20.04 -6.96 0.31
C ILE A 353 -20.15 -6.16 1.61
N ARG A 354 -21.12 -5.23 1.70
CA ARG A 354 -21.31 -4.41 2.90
C ARG A 354 -21.59 -5.27 4.14
N ASN A 355 -22.47 -6.28 4.02
CA ASN A 355 -22.80 -7.16 5.13
C ASN A 355 -21.58 -7.97 5.56
N ASP A 356 -20.75 -8.43 4.63
CA ASP A 356 -19.55 -9.19 4.93
C ASP A 356 -18.49 -8.32 5.64
N VAL A 357 -18.29 -7.10 5.18
CA VAL A 357 -17.41 -6.11 5.84
C VAL A 357 -17.86 -5.87 7.27
N LEU A 358 -19.15 -5.59 7.49
CA LEU A 358 -19.69 -5.31 8.82
C LEU A 358 -19.60 -6.53 9.74
N SER A 359 -19.97 -7.72 9.25
CA SER A 359 -19.90 -8.94 10.07
C SER A 359 -18.45 -9.31 10.44
N THR A 360 -17.50 -9.05 9.55
CA THR A 360 -16.07 -9.25 9.83
C THR A 360 -15.57 -8.25 10.87
N ALA A 361 -15.96 -6.98 10.75
CA ALA A 361 -15.61 -5.95 11.73
C ALA A 361 -16.19 -6.26 13.12
N ASP A 362 -17.48 -6.66 13.19
CA ASP A 362 -18.14 -7.04 14.45
C ASP A 362 -17.42 -8.21 15.14
N ARG A 363 -16.97 -9.20 14.36
CA ARG A 363 -16.23 -10.34 14.90
C ARG A 363 -14.84 -9.92 15.42
N LEU A 364 -14.12 -9.07 14.70
CA LEU A 364 -12.80 -8.55 15.15
C LEU A 364 -12.95 -7.73 16.44
N VAL A 365 -13.99 -6.89 16.52
CA VAL A 365 -14.30 -6.12 17.74
C VAL A 365 -14.65 -7.05 18.91
N ALA A 366 -15.43 -8.10 18.67
CA ALA A 366 -15.74 -9.09 19.71
C ALA A 366 -14.46 -9.78 20.21
N GLN A 367 -13.59 -10.23 19.32
CA GLN A 367 -12.30 -10.84 19.70
C GLN A 367 -11.39 -9.89 20.49
N ALA A 368 -11.38 -8.61 20.16
CA ALA A 368 -10.57 -7.62 20.90
C ALA A 368 -11.12 -7.34 22.32
N ASN A 369 -12.40 -7.67 22.60
CA ASN A 369 -13.03 -7.47 23.90
C ASN A 369 -13.04 -8.74 24.76
N ASP A 370 -12.71 -9.89 24.19
CA ASP A 370 -12.58 -11.16 24.90
C ASP A 370 -11.20 -11.29 25.57
#